data_17e88b0a4afeec32e95271e7cfea7f4e
#
_entry.id   17e88b0a4afeec32e95271e7cfea7f4e
#
_cell.length_a   1.000
_cell.length_b   1.000
_cell.length_c   1.000
_cell.angle_alpha   90.00
_cell.angle_beta   90.00
_cell.angle_gamma   90.00
#
_symmetry.space_group_name_H-M   'P 1'
#
loop_
_entity.id
_entity.type
_entity.pdbx_description
1 polymer ?
#
loop_
_entity_poly.entity_id
_entity_poly.type
_entity_poly.pdbx_seq_one_letter_code
_entity_poly.pdbx_strand_id
1 'polypeptide(L)'
;MLPKINRLNLKTDFKWVASGRKIDTKFAGLFLKSGDNLFPRIGIAVSCKVFKKATERNRARRLVSKTFESIYANLPKDVNIVALPKLKVLEVKSGEVFLDLEEALRKAKII
;
A
#
# COMPACT_ATOMS: atom_id res chain seq x y z
N MET A 1 -3.08 2.63 12.18
CA MET A 1 -3.54 1.95 10.96
C MET A 1 -4.84 2.59 10.45
N LEU A 2 -5.12 2.45 9.19
CA LEU A 2 -6.36 2.97 8.61
C LEU A 2 -7.59 2.36 9.27
N PRO A 3 -8.69 3.12 9.40
CA PRO A 3 -9.95 2.57 9.88
C PRO A 3 -10.41 1.37 9.04
N LYS A 4 -11.13 0.46 9.63
CA LYS A 4 -11.58 -0.77 8.95
C LYS A 4 -12.33 -0.49 7.65
N ILE A 5 -13.15 0.54 7.61
CA ILE A 5 -13.93 0.93 6.43
C ILE A 5 -13.03 1.33 5.24
N ASN A 6 -11.83 1.82 5.52
CA ASN A 6 -10.87 2.26 4.50
C ASN A 6 -9.93 1.14 4.08
N ARG A 7 -10.09 -0.07 4.62
CA ARG A 7 -9.25 -1.21 4.27
C ARG A 7 -9.88 -2.03 3.17
N LEU A 8 -9.05 -2.45 2.22
CA LEU A 8 -9.45 -3.35 1.15
C LEU A 8 -9.57 -4.78 1.71
N ASN A 9 -10.59 -5.51 1.28
CA ASN A 9 -10.69 -6.93 1.63
C ASN A 9 -9.79 -7.74 0.69
N LEU A 10 -8.61 -8.10 1.17
CA LEU A 10 -7.61 -8.82 0.36
C LEU A 10 -8.07 -10.20 -0.10
N LYS A 11 -8.94 -10.86 0.65
CA LYS A 11 -9.44 -12.19 0.26
C LYS A 11 -10.28 -12.15 -1.00
N THR A 12 -11.11 -11.12 -1.14
CA THR A 12 -12.04 -11.01 -2.26
C THR A 12 -11.51 -10.14 -3.40
N ASP A 13 -10.73 -9.10 -3.09
CA ASP A 13 -10.39 -8.05 -4.04
C ASP A 13 -8.95 -8.05 -4.53
N PHE A 14 -8.07 -8.87 -3.94
CA PHE A 14 -6.65 -8.86 -4.29
C PHE A 14 -6.43 -9.10 -5.79
N LYS A 15 -7.00 -10.17 -6.34
CA LYS A 15 -6.80 -10.51 -7.76
C LYS A 15 -7.33 -9.44 -8.69
N TRP A 16 -8.46 -8.86 -8.32
CA TRP A 16 -9.08 -7.80 -9.10
C TRP A 16 -8.19 -6.56 -9.17
N VAL A 17 -7.67 -6.11 -8.03
CA VAL A 17 -6.79 -4.94 -7.98
C VAL A 17 -5.45 -5.24 -8.67
N ALA A 18 -4.92 -6.45 -8.49
CA ALA A 18 -3.66 -6.85 -9.10
C ALA A 18 -3.73 -6.92 -10.63
N SER A 19 -4.93 -7.00 -11.21
CA SER A 19 -5.11 -6.94 -12.67
C SER A 19 -5.02 -5.52 -13.22
N GLY A 20 -4.97 -4.51 -12.36
CA GLY A 20 -4.90 -3.12 -12.76
C GLY A 20 -3.46 -2.65 -12.98
N ARG A 21 -3.24 -1.36 -12.76
CA ARG A 21 -1.93 -0.73 -12.95
C ARG A 21 -0.95 -1.15 -11.87
N LYS A 22 0.27 -1.45 -12.27
CA LYS A 22 1.35 -1.78 -11.35
C LYS A 22 2.37 -0.64 -11.27
N ILE A 23 2.77 -0.28 -10.06
CA ILE A 23 3.83 0.68 -9.81
C ILE A 23 4.84 0.00 -8.89
N ASP A 24 6.12 -0.02 -9.31
CA ASP A 24 7.19 -0.58 -8.50
C ASP A 24 7.97 0.55 -7.84
N THR A 25 8.11 0.48 -6.52
CA THR A 25 8.88 1.46 -5.77
C THR A 25 10.07 0.79 -5.09
N LYS A 26 10.90 1.60 -4.43
CA LYS A 26 12.08 1.09 -3.74
C LYS A 26 11.71 0.14 -2.58
N PHE A 27 10.64 0.45 -1.86
CA PHE A 27 10.25 -0.29 -0.64
C PHE A 27 8.98 -1.11 -0.78
N ALA A 28 8.24 -0.97 -1.88
CA ALA A 28 6.99 -1.72 -2.06
C ALA A 28 6.61 -1.84 -3.53
N GLY A 29 5.86 -2.89 -3.85
CA GLY A 29 5.14 -2.97 -5.10
C GLY A 29 3.70 -2.52 -4.86
N LEU A 30 3.15 -1.73 -5.77
CA LEU A 30 1.79 -1.21 -5.66
C LEU A 30 0.96 -1.66 -6.85
N PHE A 31 -0.25 -2.14 -6.58
CA PHE A 31 -1.26 -2.40 -7.61
C PHE A 31 -2.42 -1.44 -7.38
N LEU A 32 -2.88 -0.80 -8.45
CA LEU A 32 -3.94 0.20 -8.36
C LEU A 32 -5.02 -0.10 -9.38
N LYS A 33 -6.27 0.04 -8.96
CA LYS A 33 -7.41 -0.11 -9.85
C LYS A 33 -8.57 0.78 -9.39
N SER A 34 -9.23 1.44 -10.33
CA SER A 34 -10.43 2.23 -10.05
C SER A 34 -11.65 1.31 -9.94
N GLY A 35 -12.56 1.64 -9.05
CA GLY A 35 -13.78 0.88 -8.83
C GLY A 35 -14.97 1.79 -8.52
N ASP A 36 -16.01 1.23 -7.94
CA ASP A 36 -17.23 1.97 -7.60
C ASP A 36 -17.26 2.48 -6.17
N ASN A 37 -16.14 2.42 -5.47
CA ASN A 37 -16.07 2.84 -4.08
C ASN A 37 -16.18 4.37 -3.94
N LEU A 38 -16.76 4.81 -2.84
CA LEU A 38 -16.99 6.22 -2.55
C LEU A 38 -15.79 6.87 -1.83
N PHE A 39 -14.84 6.07 -1.39
CA PHE A 39 -13.61 6.53 -0.72
C PHE A 39 -12.49 5.53 -1.02
N PRO A 40 -11.22 5.97 -0.96
CA PRO A 40 -10.09 5.09 -1.27
C PRO A 40 -10.04 3.89 -0.32
N ARG A 41 -9.69 2.72 -0.87
CA ARG A 41 -9.50 1.50 -0.09
C ARG A 41 -8.09 0.98 -0.29
N ILE A 42 -7.43 0.61 0.80
CA ILE A 42 -6.03 0.21 0.79
C ILE A 42 -5.87 -1.10 1.54
N GLY A 43 -5.21 -2.05 0.88
CA GLY A 43 -4.81 -3.31 1.48
C GLY A 43 -3.31 -3.44 1.47
N ILE A 44 -2.74 -3.96 2.56
CA ILE A 44 -1.31 -4.21 2.66
C ILE A 44 -1.13 -5.71 2.83
N ALA A 45 -0.58 -6.35 1.80
CA ALA A 45 -0.33 -7.79 1.80
C ALA A 45 1.13 -8.06 2.12
N VAL A 46 1.39 -8.74 3.23
CA VAL A 46 2.74 -9.04 3.68
C VAL A 46 3.00 -10.53 3.53
N SER A 47 3.96 -10.88 2.67
CA SER A 47 4.26 -12.27 2.35
C SER A 47 5.06 -12.97 3.44
N CYS A 48 4.62 -14.18 3.84
CA CYS A 48 5.37 -15.03 4.75
C CYS A 48 6.66 -15.56 4.11
N LYS A 49 6.73 -15.58 2.78
CA LYS A 49 7.92 -16.01 2.05
C LYS A 49 9.01 -14.95 2.10
N VAL A 50 8.61 -13.67 2.12
CA VAL A 50 9.55 -12.54 2.15
C VAL A 50 9.92 -12.21 3.60
N PHE A 51 8.92 -12.14 4.48
CA PHE A 51 9.11 -11.82 5.91
C PHE A 51 8.80 -13.05 6.75
N LYS A 52 9.83 -13.75 7.15
CA LYS A 52 9.66 -15.04 7.85
C LYS A 52 9.20 -14.89 9.30
N LYS A 53 9.54 -13.78 9.95
CA LYS A 53 9.16 -13.52 11.34
C LYS A 53 7.89 -12.68 11.42
N ALA A 54 6.99 -13.03 12.36
CA ALA A 54 5.76 -12.26 12.57
C ALA A 54 6.05 -10.80 12.96
N THR A 55 7.10 -10.57 13.75
CA THR A 55 7.52 -9.22 14.14
C THR A 55 7.93 -8.38 12.95
N GLU A 56 8.60 -8.97 11.96
CA GLU A 56 9.00 -8.30 10.73
C GLU A 56 7.78 -7.96 9.88
N ARG A 57 6.84 -8.89 9.76
CA ARG A 57 5.59 -8.65 9.02
C ARG A 57 4.81 -7.50 9.63
N ASN A 58 4.69 -7.48 10.95
CA ASN A 58 3.97 -6.42 11.64
C ASN A 58 4.66 -5.06 11.47
N ARG A 59 5.99 -5.02 11.52
CA ARG A 59 6.75 -3.79 11.31
C ARG A 59 6.56 -3.27 9.88
N ALA A 60 6.70 -4.15 8.88
CA ALA A 60 6.52 -3.76 7.48
C ALA A 60 5.11 -3.20 7.24
N ARG A 61 4.10 -3.86 7.77
CA ARG A 61 2.71 -3.41 7.65
C ARG A 61 2.51 -2.03 8.28
N ARG A 62 3.07 -1.81 9.47
CA ARG A 62 2.95 -0.51 10.15
C ARG A 62 3.65 0.62 9.39
N LEU A 63 4.85 0.36 8.86
CA LEU A 63 5.60 1.36 8.11
C LEU A 63 4.85 1.82 6.86
N VAL A 64 4.32 0.88 6.09
CA VAL A 64 3.58 1.20 4.87
C VAL A 64 2.22 1.82 5.20
N SER A 65 1.53 1.30 6.22
CA SER A 65 0.24 1.84 6.66
C SER A 65 0.34 3.30 7.09
N LYS A 66 1.40 3.65 7.79
CA LYS A 66 1.63 5.03 8.23
C LYS A 66 1.74 6.00 7.04
N THR A 67 2.40 5.57 5.97
CA THR A 67 2.47 6.36 4.74
C THR A 67 1.08 6.62 4.17
N PHE A 68 0.27 5.58 4.04
CA PHE A 68 -1.08 5.73 3.48
C PHE A 68 -2.00 6.55 4.37
N GLU A 69 -1.85 6.46 5.69
CA GLU A 69 -2.58 7.34 6.60
C GLU A 69 -2.27 8.81 6.32
N SER A 70 -1.01 9.14 6.06
CA SER A 70 -0.56 10.50 5.80
C SER A 70 -1.05 11.06 4.46
N ILE A 71 -1.16 10.23 3.43
CA ILE A 71 -1.53 10.69 2.08
C ILE A 71 -2.98 10.37 1.72
N TYR A 72 -3.74 9.76 2.63
CA TYR A 72 -5.08 9.25 2.34
C TYR A 72 -6.01 10.33 1.76
N ALA A 73 -5.96 11.55 2.32
CA ALA A 73 -6.82 12.65 1.87
C ALA A 73 -6.52 13.11 0.44
N ASN A 74 -5.34 12.78 -0.08
CA ASN A 74 -4.93 13.18 -1.43
C ASN A 74 -5.25 12.12 -2.48
N LEU A 75 -5.76 10.96 -2.07
CA LEU A 75 -6.06 9.88 -3.00
C LEU A 75 -7.40 10.09 -3.71
N PRO A 76 -7.54 9.63 -4.97
CA PRO A 76 -8.83 9.66 -5.67
C PRO A 76 -9.86 8.81 -4.93
N LYS A 77 -11.13 9.22 -4.99
CA LYS A 77 -12.23 8.53 -4.28
C LYS A 77 -12.39 7.07 -4.67
N ASP A 78 -12.19 6.76 -5.93
CA ASP A 78 -12.47 5.45 -6.51
C ASP A 78 -11.25 4.52 -6.58
N VAL A 79 -10.12 4.94 -6.00
CA VAL A 79 -8.91 4.14 -6.10
C VAL A 79 -8.92 2.97 -5.11
N ASN A 80 -8.45 1.83 -5.57
CA ASN A 80 -8.18 0.66 -4.74
C ASN A 80 -6.70 0.33 -4.89
N ILE A 81 -5.98 0.23 -3.78
CA ILE A 81 -4.54 0.02 -3.77
C ILE A 81 -4.20 -1.22 -2.96
N VAL A 82 -3.38 -2.10 -3.53
CA VAL A 82 -2.75 -3.19 -2.80
C VAL A 82 -1.25 -2.90 -2.75
N ALA A 83 -0.71 -2.82 -1.55
CA ALA A 83 0.72 -2.60 -1.33
C ALA A 83 1.38 -3.91 -0.89
N LEU A 84 2.48 -4.25 -1.55
CA LEU A 84 3.29 -5.44 -1.24
C LEU A 84 4.65 -4.97 -0.77
N PRO A 85 4.86 -4.83 0.56
CA PRO A 85 6.15 -4.36 1.08
C PRO A 85 7.30 -5.26 0.66
N LYS A 86 8.45 -4.66 0.36
CA LYS A 86 9.69 -5.37 0.06
C LYS A 86 10.51 -5.50 1.35
N LEU A 87 11.41 -6.48 1.39
CA LEU A 87 12.23 -6.73 2.57
C LEU A 87 13.05 -5.49 2.99
N LYS A 88 13.47 -4.68 2.04
CA LYS A 88 14.23 -3.44 2.29
C LYS A 88 13.51 -2.44 3.20
N VAL A 89 12.19 -2.54 3.31
CA VAL A 89 11.42 -1.63 4.17
C VAL A 89 11.84 -1.73 5.63
N LEU A 90 12.38 -2.88 6.05
CA LEU A 90 12.84 -3.09 7.42
C LEU A 90 14.12 -2.31 7.77
N GLU A 91 14.86 -1.87 6.75
CA GLU A 91 16.14 -1.19 6.93
C GLU A 91 16.01 0.32 7.11
N VAL A 92 14.81 0.86 6.96
CA VAL A 92 14.60 2.32 6.93
C VAL A 92 13.50 2.74 7.90
N LYS A 93 13.40 4.04 8.13
CA LYS A 93 12.37 4.63 8.97
C LYS A 93 11.15 5.02 8.15
N SER A 94 10.03 5.29 8.82
CA SER A 94 8.77 5.62 8.17
C SER A 94 8.85 6.84 7.23
N GLY A 95 9.70 7.82 7.53
CA GLY A 95 9.88 8.99 6.68
C GLY A 95 10.44 8.65 5.31
N GLU A 96 11.36 7.69 5.23
CA GLU A 96 11.94 7.25 3.96
C GLU A 96 10.92 6.46 3.13
N VAL A 97 10.12 5.64 3.78
CA VAL A 97 9.03 4.92 3.12
C VAL A 97 8.01 5.91 2.56
N PHE A 98 7.65 6.92 3.34
CA PHE A 98 6.73 7.97 2.91
C PHE A 98 7.23 8.68 1.66
N LEU A 99 8.49 9.13 1.64
CA LEU A 99 9.05 9.83 0.49
C LEU A 99 9.05 8.96 -0.76
N ASP A 100 9.41 7.69 -0.63
CA ASP A 100 9.45 6.77 -1.76
C ASP A 100 8.05 6.54 -2.36
N LEU A 101 7.08 6.22 -1.54
CA LEU A 101 5.72 5.93 -2.00
C LEU A 101 5.02 7.19 -2.51
N GLU A 102 5.19 8.32 -1.84
CA GLU A 102 4.60 9.59 -2.28
C GLU A 102 5.15 9.98 -3.65
N GLU A 103 6.47 9.92 -3.83
CA GLU A 103 7.08 10.26 -5.12
C GLU A 103 6.58 9.36 -6.24
N ALA A 104 6.49 8.05 -5.98
CA ALA A 104 6.00 7.09 -6.97
C ALA A 104 4.56 7.39 -7.38
N LEU A 105 3.70 7.72 -6.42
CA LEU A 105 2.30 8.05 -6.69
C LEU A 105 2.17 9.39 -7.43
N ARG A 106 3.01 10.36 -7.14
CA ARG A 106 3.03 11.64 -7.87
C ARG A 106 3.48 11.45 -9.32
N LYS A 107 4.53 10.68 -9.55
CA LYS A 107 5.01 10.38 -10.91
C LYS A 107 3.95 9.63 -11.72
N ALA A 108 3.17 8.79 -11.07
CA ALA A 108 2.08 8.06 -11.69
C ALA A 108 0.81 8.91 -11.86
N LYS A 109 0.82 10.14 -11.38
CA LYS A 109 -0.31 11.08 -11.43
C LYS A 109 -1.53 10.59 -10.65
N ILE A 110 -1.30 9.85 -9.57
CA ILE A 110 -2.37 9.40 -8.68
C ILE A 110 -2.70 10.48 -7.64
N ILE A 111 -1.68 11.18 -7.17
CA ILE A 111 -1.84 12.28 -6.22
C ILE A 111 -1.18 13.55 -6.74
#